data_9973cbae15fbe04a5f48c9cfdaffd748
#
_entry.id   9973cbae15fbe04a5f48c9cfdaffd748
#
_cell.length_a   1.000
_cell.length_b   1.000
_cell.length_c   1.000
_cell.angle_alpha   90.00
_cell.angle_beta   90.00
_cell.angle_gamma   90.00
#
_symmetry.space_group_name_H-M   'P 1'
#
loop_
_entity.id
_entity.type
_entity.pdbx_description
1 polymer ?
#
loop_
_entity_poly.entity_id
_entity_poly.type
_entity_poly.pdbx_seq_one_letter_code
_entity_poly.pdbx_strand_id
1 'polypeptide(L)'
;MGKQDLSKMGAAHVSIGEFEGEPCIYKGDASDVELNFYQFAATALDGVNTPKLLNISGNNLVIEYIPHSITFDGLHANKSTFEQLAFIHNSKFQPEFPVKNHAWDSRSTDLALSRLNLPEVTQDSIRTVQHLSFELFDFKGLISGDSNEGNWGTRGNGELVLFDWERFGFGSPAIDLAPLVRGLGTSRDYESIVEKYVQYSSKLSQDKLQRHLILAKVWLVVEVTNILTLRGKSSASMYFNWFRENVPSWLISVEKTL
;
A
#
# COMPACT_ATOMS: atom_id res chain seq x y z
N MET A 1 24.02 21.27 4.14
CA MET A 1 23.14 20.48 5.03
C MET A 1 23.55 19.02 4.98
N GLY A 2 23.72 18.34 6.15
CA GLY A 2 24.04 16.92 6.17
C GLY A 2 22.88 16.09 5.61
N LYS A 3 23.21 15.07 4.81
CA LYS A 3 22.19 14.11 4.30
C LYS A 3 21.52 13.40 5.48
N GLN A 4 20.21 13.55 5.62
CA GLN A 4 19.42 12.81 6.62
C GLN A 4 18.97 11.48 5.98
N ASP A 5 19.38 10.37 6.56
CA ASP A 5 19.00 9.03 6.11
C ASP A 5 17.54 8.74 6.51
N LEU A 6 16.68 8.46 5.52
CA LEU A 6 15.27 8.15 5.69
C LEU A 6 14.96 6.67 5.45
N SER A 7 15.94 5.80 5.22
CA SER A 7 15.77 4.39 4.85
C SER A 7 15.21 3.49 5.97
N LYS A 8 14.29 4.02 6.80
CA LYS A 8 13.77 3.28 7.97
C LYS A 8 12.97 2.02 7.62
N MET A 9 12.34 1.94 6.46
CA MET A 9 11.46 0.82 6.07
C MET A 9 11.67 0.30 4.64
N GLY A 10 12.29 1.06 3.73
CA GLY A 10 12.54 0.69 2.34
C GLY A 10 13.78 -0.20 2.11
N ALA A 11 13.89 -0.77 0.91
CA ALA A 11 15.09 -1.45 0.43
C ALA A 11 16.11 -0.45 -0.17
N ALA A 12 15.63 0.71 -0.66
CA ALA A 12 16.44 1.74 -1.28
C ALA A 12 17.14 2.65 -0.25
N HIS A 13 18.29 3.19 -0.62
CA HIS A 13 18.96 4.23 0.16
C HIS A 13 18.32 5.59 -0.12
N VAL A 14 17.53 6.10 0.86
CA VAL A 14 16.79 7.37 0.73
C VAL A 14 17.44 8.46 1.55
N SER A 15 17.75 9.60 0.93
CA SER A 15 18.31 10.77 1.61
C SER A 15 17.72 12.08 1.10
N ILE A 16 17.57 13.07 1.99
CA ILE A 16 17.22 14.44 1.62
C ILE A 16 18.48 15.17 1.14
N GLY A 17 18.35 15.95 0.08
CA GLY A 17 19.41 16.79 -0.47
C GLY A 17 18.86 17.99 -1.23
N GLU A 18 19.67 18.52 -2.14
CA GLU A 18 19.35 19.64 -3.00
C GLU A 18 19.71 19.30 -4.45
N PHE A 19 18.85 19.61 -5.40
CA PHE A 19 19.07 19.45 -6.83
C PHE A 19 18.68 20.76 -7.51
N GLU A 20 19.65 21.40 -8.20
CA GLU A 20 19.47 22.71 -8.86
C GLU A 20 18.89 23.82 -7.97
N GLY A 21 19.24 23.80 -6.68
CA GLY A 21 18.79 24.79 -5.69
C GLY A 21 17.46 24.45 -4.99
N GLU A 22 16.80 23.35 -5.35
CA GLU A 22 15.53 22.93 -4.78
C GLU A 22 15.69 21.69 -3.87
N PRO A 23 14.97 21.64 -2.72
CA PRO A 23 14.97 20.46 -1.88
C PRO A 23 14.46 19.23 -2.63
N CYS A 24 15.17 18.10 -2.50
CA CYS A 24 14.83 16.88 -3.19
C CYS A 24 15.08 15.62 -2.35
N ILE A 25 14.51 14.51 -2.81
CA ILE A 25 14.82 13.16 -2.33
C ILE A 25 15.73 12.48 -3.34
N TYR A 26 16.86 11.99 -2.87
CA TYR A 26 17.70 11.04 -3.59
C TYR A 26 17.33 9.63 -3.15
N LYS A 27 16.98 8.76 -4.10
CA LYS A 27 16.69 7.35 -3.88
C LYS A 27 17.64 6.52 -4.73
N GLY A 28 18.63 5.90 -4.08
CA GLY A 28 19.56 4.97 -4.72
C GLY A 28 18.96 3.58 -4.79
N ASP A 29 19.35 2.80 -5.81
CA ASP A 29 18.85 1.44 -6.05
C ASP A 29 17.31 1.36 -6.16
N ALA A 30 16.70 2.39 -6.78
CA ALA A 30 15.27 2.39 -7.08
C ALA A 30 14.93 1.22 -8.01
N SER A 31 13.77 0.59 -7.78
CA SER A 31 13.32 -0.53 -8.60
C SER A 31 12.96 -0.08 -10.02
N ASP A 32 13.08 -0.99 -11.01
CA ASP A 32 12.66 -0.72 -12.37
C ASP A 32 11.18 -0.27 -12.45
N VAL A 33 10.33 -0.82 -11.57
CA VAL A 33 8.92 -0.42 -11.47
C VAL A 33 8.80 1.06 -11.13
N GLU A 34 9.54 1.52 -10.11
CA GLU A 34 9.46 2.91 -9.66
C GLU A 34 10.11 3.88 -10.66
N LEU A 35 11.25 3.52 -11.25
CA LEU A 35 11.89 4.31 -12.30
C LEU A 35 10.96 4.52 -13.49
N ASN A 36 10.36 3.44 -13.99
CA ASN A 36 9.43 3.48 -15.11
C ASN A 36 8.12 4.21 -14.74
N PHE A 37 7.65 4.07 -13.50
CA PHE A 37 6.50 4.83 -13.03
C PHE A 37 6.73 6.33 -13.18
N TYR A 38 7.80 6.86 -12.60
CA TYR A 38 8.10 8.30 -12.69
C TYR A 38 8.37 8.77 -14.11
N GLN A 39 8.97 7.92 -14.94
CA GLN A 39 9.32 8.27 -16.32
C GLN A 39 8.10 8.29 -17.25
N PHE A 40 7.13 7.40 -17.06
CA PHE A 40 6.06 7.16 -18.04
C PHE A 40 4.64 7.24 -17.48
N ALA A 41 4.41 6.81 -16.21
CA ALA A 41 3.07 6.73 -15.64
C ALA A 41 2.66 7.99 -14.87
N ALA A 42 3.57 8.61 -14.13
CA ALA A 42 3.27 9.72 -13.23
C ALA A 42 2.55 10.88 -13.92
N THR A 43 2.92 11.21 -15.17
CA THR A 43 2.29 12.25 -15.96
C THR A 43 1.04 11.80 -16.73
N ALA A 44 0.81 10.48 -16.83
CA ALA A 44 -0.33 9.90 -17.52
C ALA A 44 -1.51 9.59 -16.59
N LEU A 45 -1.31 9.64 -15.27
CA LEU A 45 -2.35 9.42 -14.26
C LEU A 45 -3.00 10.74 -13.87
N ASP A 46 -3.92 11.22 -14.72
CA ASP A 46 -4.66 12.47 -14.47
C ASP A 46 -5.35 12.45 -13.08
N GLY A 47 -5.22 13.55 -12.34
CA GLY A 47 -5.83 13.72 -11.02
C GLY A 47 -5.06 13.04 -9.86
N VAL A 48 -3.91 12.42 -10.14
CA VAL A 48 -3.04 11.83 -9.12
C VAL A 48 -1.83 12.73 -8.90
N ASN A 49 -1.66 13.21 -7.67
CA ASN A 49 -0.51 14.03 -7.31
C ASN A 49 0.65 13.13 -6.87
N THR A 50 1.73 13.19 -7.62
CA THR A 50 2.99 12.49 -7.33
C THR A 50 4.11 13.51 -7.13
N PRO A 51 5.22 13.17 -6.42
CA PRO A 51 6.42 14.00 -6.48
C PRO A 51 6.86 14.22 -7.93
N LYS A 52 7.34 15.41 -8.23
CA LYS A 52 7.90 15.69 -9.56
C LYS A 52 9.19 14.89 -9.75
N LEU A 53 9.34 14.30 -10.92
CA LEU A 53 10.62 13.74 -11.34
C LEU A 53 11.59 14.89 -11.65
N LEU A 54 12.76 14.90 -11.01
CA LEU A 54 13.81 15.88 -11.22
C LEU A 54 14.94 15.31 -12.07
N ASN A 55 15.37 14.07 -11.77
CA ASN A 55 16.42 13.39 -12.53
C ASN A 55 16.36 11.87 -12.37
N ILE A 56 16.83 11.15 -13.40
CA ILE A 56 17.12 9.71 -13.35
C ILE A 56 18.54 9.50 -13.90
N SER A 57 19.36 8.73 -13.17
CA SER A 57 20.70 8.35 -13.62
C SER A 57 20.98 6.90 -13.22
N GLY A 58 20.91 5.98 -14.19
CA GLY A 58 20.91 4.54 -13.90
C GLY A 58 19.77 4.19 -12.96
N ASN A 59 20.05 3.52 -11.85
CA ASN A 59 19.06 3.15 -10.83
C ASN A 59 18.89 4.22 -9.73
N ASN A 60 19.39 5.45 -9.96
CA ASN A 60 19.23 6.55 -9.01
C ASN A 60 18.10 7.48 -9.46
N LEU A 61 17.18 7.71 -8.57
CA LEU A 61 16.01 8.57 -8.76
C LEU A 61 16.16 9.83 -7.92
N VAL A 62 15.90 10.98 -8.51
CA VAL A 62 15.81 12.28 -7.81
C VAL A 62 14.42 12.84 -8.03
N ILE A 63 13.69 13.03 -6.94
CA ILE A 63 12.31 13.50 -6.96
C ILE A 63 12.10 14.66 -6.00
N GLU A 64 11.02 15.41 -6.21
CA GLU A 64 10.57 16.48 -5.34
C GLU A 64 10.49 16.02 -3.88
N TYR A 65 10.99 16.86 -2.97
CA TYR A 65 10.80 16.67 -1.53
C TYR A 65 9.40 17.13 -1.11
N ILE A 66 8.63 16.25 -0.46
CA ILE A 66 7.32 16.57 0.09
C ILE A 66 7.50 16.90 1.58
N PRO A 67 7.33 18.18 1.99
CA PRO A 67 7.86 18.66 3.26
C PRO A 67 7.05 18.27 4.50
N HIS A 68 5.74 17.97 4.35
CA HIS A 68 4.86 17.75 5.50
C HIS A 68 4.28 16.35 5.48
N SER A 69 4.44 15.61 6.57
CA SER A 69 3.73 14.35 6.80
C SER A 69 2.24 14.62 7.06
N ILE A 70 1.41 13.64 6.76
CA ILE A 70 0.00 13.64 7.12
C ILE A 70 -0.28 12.49 8.10
N THR A 71 -1.17 12.71 9.06
CA THR A 71 -1.57 11.67 10.00
C THR A 71 -2.63 10.76 9.38
N PHE A 72 -2.78 9.55 9.94
CA PHE A 72 -3.84 8.62 9.55
C PHE A 72 -5.24 9.27 9.57
N ASP A 73 -5.56 10.00 10.63
CA ASP A 73 -6.84 10.69 10.74
C ASP A 73 -6.96 11.84 9.71
N GLY A 74 -5.84 12.49 9.39
CA GLY A 74 -5.76 13.48 8.33
C GLY A 74 -6.06 12.88 6.95
N LEU A 75 -5.52 11.69 6.64
CA LEU A 75 -5.85 10.96 5.40
C LEU A 75 -7.33 10.60 5.32
N HIS A 76 -7.91 10.14 6.42
CA HIS A 76 -9.34 9.81 6.50
C HIS A 76 -10.26 11.01 6.34
N ALA A 77 -9.85 12.18 6.84
CA ALA A 77 -10.61 13.42 6.73
C ALA A 77 -10.47 14.08 5.35
N ASN A 78 -9.40 13.77 4.63
CA ASN A 78 -9.11 14.40 3.34
C ASN A 78 -9.80 13.65 2.19
N LYS A 79 -10.74 14.32 1.52
CA LYS A 79 -11.44 13.77 0.35
C LYS A 79 -10.49 13.38 -0.78
N SER A 80 -9.40 14.13 -0.96
CA SER A 80 -8.41 13.88 -1.99
C SER A 80 -7.71 12.54 -1.84
N THR A 81 -7.69 11.92 -0.65
CA THR A 81 -7.17 10.56 -0.45
C THR A 81 -7.94 9.54 -1.29
N PHE A 82 -9.26 9.52 -1.14
CA PHE A 82 -10.13 8.56 -1.84
C PHE A 82 -10.31 8.91 -3.31
N GLU A 83 -10.30 10.20 -3.62
CA GLU A 83 -10.39 10.72 -4.99
C GLU A 83 -9.17 10.32 -5.81
N GLN A 84 -7.96 10.55 -5.32
CA GLN A 84 -6.73 10.18 -6.02
C GLN A 84 -6.60 8.66 -6.20
N LEU A 85 -6.91 7.86 -5.15
CA LEU A 85 -6.94 6.40 -5.29
C LEU A 85 -7.96 5.96 -6.36
N ALA A 86 -9.14 6.58 -6.39
CA ALA A 86 -10.11 6.28 -7.42
C ALA A 86 -9.64 6.68 -8.83
N PHE A 87 -8.90 7.77 -8.99
CA PHE A 87 -8.30 8.15 -10.28
C PHE A 87 -7.29 7.09 -10.76
N ILE A 88 -6.42 6.58 -9.88
CA ILE A 88 -5.52 5.46 -10.20
C ILE A 88 -6.34 4.25 -10.67
N HIS A 89 -7.31 3.82 -9.83
CA HIS A 89 -8.08 2.61 -10.07
C HIS A 89 -8.98 2.68 -11.30
N ASN A 90 -9.48 3.88 -11.65
CA ASN A 90 -10.32 4.11 -12.82
C ASN A 90 -9.53 4.43 -14.09
N SER A 91 -8.22 4.64 -13.97
CA SER A 91 -7.36 4.99 -15.11
C SER A 91 -7.45 3.95 -16.22
N LYS A 92 -7.36 4.42 -17.46
CA LYS A 92 -7.25 3.59 -18.68
C LYS A 92 -5.81 3.46 -19.14
N PHE A 93 -4.86 4.03 -18.40
CA PHE A 93 -3.45 3.90 -18.72
C PHE A 93 -3.05 2.43 -18.73
N GLN A 94 -2.32 2.03 -19.75
CA GLN A 94 -1.78 0.67 -19.89
C GLN A 94 -0.25 0.77 -19.88
N PRO A 95 0.40 0.35 -18.78
CA PRO A 95 1.86 0.35 -18.72
C PRO A 95 2.45 -0.56 -19.81
N GLU A 96 3.36 -0.01 -20.62
CA GLU A 96 4.17 -0.77 -21.59
C GLU A 96 5.51 -1.21 -21.00
N PHE A 97 5.64 -1.14 -19.69
CA PHE A 97 6.82 -1.51 -18.91
C PHE A 97 6.45 -2.52 -17.81
N PRO A 98 7.41 -3.26 -17.27
CA PRO A 98 7.16 -4.18 -16.16
C PRO A 98 6.62 -3.47 -14.93
N VAL A 99 5.49 -3.94 -14.41
CA VAL A 99 4.88 -3.49 -13.16
C VAL A 99 4.99 -4.57 -12.09
N LYS A 100 4.70 -4.21 -10.85
CA LYS A 100 4.70 -5.18 -9.74
C LYS A 100 3.64 -6.26 -9.97
N ASN A 101 4.06 -7.51 -9.96
CA ASN A 101 3.17 -8.64 -9.88
C ASN A 101 2.82 -8.91 -8.42
N HIS A 102 1.59 -8.59 -8.03
CA HIS A 102 1.06 -8.90 -6.70
C HIS A 102 0.50 -10.32 -6.71
N ALA A 103 0.83 -11.09 -5.70
CA ALA A 103 0.36 -12.47 -5.55
C ALA A 103 0.36 -12.87 -4.07
N TRP A 104 -0.43 -13.88 -3.76
CA TRP A 104 -0.44 -14.52 -2.45
C TRP A 104 -0.47 -16.03 -2.63
N ASP A 105 0.63 -16.69 -2.35
CA ASP A 105 0.79 -18.13 -2.49
C ASP A 105 0.81 -18.86 -1.12
N SER A 106 0.68 -20.18 -1.17
CA SER A 106 0.67 -21.03 0.02
C SER A 106 2.01 -20.99 0.77
N ARG A 107 3.13 -20.84 0.06
CA ARG A 107 4.47 -20.76 0.68
C ARG A 107 4.61 -19.51 1.55
N SER A 108 4.13 -18.37 1.07
CA SER A 108 4.13 -17.12 1.84
C SER A 108 3.22 -17.23 3.07
N THR A 109 2.08 -17.91 2.94
CA THR A 109 1.18 -18.20 4.06
C THR A 109 1.88 -19.08 5.11
N ASP A 110 2.48 -20.19 4.69
CA ASP A 110 3.17 -21.12 5.60
C ASP A 110 4.31 -20.43 6.36
N LEU A 111 5.08 -19.58 5.67
CA LEU A 111 6.15 -18.82 6.29
C LEU A 111 5.61 -17.86 7.37
N ALA A 112 4.56 -17.11 7.09
CA ALA A 112 3.95 -16.20 8.05
C ALA A 112 3.35 -16.96 9.26
N LEU A 113 2.60 -18.04 9.01
CA LEU A 113 1.97 -18.84 10.07
C LEU A 113 2.99 -19.46 10.98
N SER A 114 4.14 -19.92 10.46
CA SER A 114 5.24 -20.45 11.28
C SER A 114 5.82 -19.41 12.26
N ARG A 115 5.70 -18.11 11.97
CA ARG A 115 6.16 -17.01 12.83
C ARG A 115 5.10 -16.52 13.78
N LEU A 116 3.85 -16.52 13.33
CA LEU A 116 2.74 -16.00 14.13
C LEU A 116 2.29 -16.99 15.22
N ASN A 117 2.47 -18.29 15.03
CA ASN A 117 2.04 -19.32 15.97
C ASN A 117 0.58 -19.13 16.44
N LEU A 118 -0.32 -18.97 15.47
CA LEU A 118 -1.76 -18.79 15.68
C LEU A 118 -2.44 -20.13 16.05
N PRO A 119 -3.63 -20.12 16.70
CA PRO A 119 -4.45 -21.32 16.86
C PRO A 119 -4.74 -22.00 15.52
N GLU A 120 -4.82 -23.34 15.50
CA GLU A 120 -5.00 -24.13 14.27
C GLU A 120 -6.23 -23.69 13.47
N VAL A 121 -7.37 -23.50 14.12
CA VAL A 121 -8.60 -22.97 13.47
C VAL A 121 -8.35 -21.64 12.77
N THR A 122 -7.57 -20.74 13.36
CA THR A 122 -7.21 -19.45 12.75
C THR A 122 -6.29 -19.64 11.54
N GLN A 123 -5.34 -20.57 11.64
CA GLN A 123 -4.47 -20.91 10.51
C GLN A 123 -5.27 -21.46 9.32
N ASP A 124 -6.22 -22.35 9.57
CA ASP A 124 -7.10 -22.91 8.53
C ASP A 124 -7.98 -21.84 7.88
N SER A 125 -8.50 -20.90 8.69
CA SER A 125 -9.24 -19.76 8.16
C SER A 125 -8.38 -18.90 7.25
N ILE A 126 -7.12 -18.59 7.61
CA ILE A 126 -6.19 -17.84 6.76
C ILE A 126 -5.89 -18.59 5.45
N ARG A 127 -5.71 -19.91 5.50
CA ARG A 127 -5.52 -20.75 4.29
C ARG A 127 -6.75 -20.72 3.39
N THR A 128 -7.94 -20.81 3.97
CA THR A 128 -9.20 -20.70 3.24
C THR A 128 -9.30 -19.34 2.52
N VAL A 129 -8.99 -18.26 3.24
CA VAL A 129 -8.97 -16.90 2.66
C VAL A 129 -7.91 -16.79 1.55
N GLN A 130 -6.75 -17.42 1.71
CA GLN A 130 -5.71 -17.42 0.67
C GLN A 130 -6.22 -18.03 -0.64
N HIS A 131 -7.06 -19.07 -0.60
CA HIS A 131 -7.66 -19.64 -1.83
C HIS A 131 -8.62 -18.68 -2.54
N LEU A 132 -9.15 -17.67 -1.86
CA LEU A 132 -10.00 -16.63 -2.44
C LEU A 132 -9.20 -15.43 -2.97
N SER A 133 -7.89 -15.41 -2.79
CA SER A 133 -7.01 -14.28 -3.12
C SER A 133 -6.98 -13.90 -4.61
N PHE A 134 -7.37 -14.84 -5.50
CA PHE A 134 -7.52 -14.54 -6.94
C PHE A 134 -8.49 -13.37 -7.18
N GLU A 135 -9.50 -13.19 -6.33
CA GLU A 135 -10.41 -12.04 -6.41
C GLU A 135 -9.67 -10.69 -6.32
N LEU A 136 -8.55 -10.64 -5.59
CA LEU A 136 -7.72 -9.43 -5.47
C LEU A 136 -6.76 -9.26 -6.64
N PHE A 137 -6.09 -10.35 -7.04
CA PHE A 137 -4.91 -10.27 -7.91
C PHE A 137 -5.24 -10.49 -9.39
N ASP A 138 -6.34 -11.15 -9.72
CA ASP A 138 -6.82 -11.27 -11.08
C ASP A 138 -7.57 -10.02 -11.57
N PHE A 139 -7.79 -9.06 -10.69
CA PHE A 139 -8.41 -7.78 -11.02
C PHE A 139 -7.48 -6.92 -11.87
N LYS A 140 -7.97 -6.37 -13.00
CA LYS A 140 -7.16 -5.66 -14.00
C LYS A 140 -7.18 -4.13 -13.82
N GLY A 141 -7.43 -3.62 -12.62
CA GLY A 141 -7.30 -2.21 -12.28
C GLY A 141 -5.88 -1.86 -11.89
N LEU A 142 -5.41 -0.65 -12.21
CA LEU A 142 -4.16 -0.14 -11.68
C LEU A 142 -4.29 0.13 -10.19
N ILE A 143 -3.22 -0.08 -9.45
CA ILE A 143 -3.09 0.23 -8.02
C ILE A 143 -1.72 0.84 -7.73
N SER A 144 -1.61 1.65 -6.68
CA SER A 144 -0.31 2.08 -6.17
C SER A 144 0.45 0.91 -5.54
N GLY A 145 -0.28 0.00 -4.93
CA GLY A 145 0.20 -1.21 -4.26
C GLY A 145 0.74 -0.97 -2.86
N ASP A 146 0.87 0.29 -2.42
CA ASP A 146 1.30 0.64 -1.06
C ASP A 146 0.87 2.06 -0.65
N SER A 147 -0.39 2.25 -0.33
CA SER A 147 -0.98 3.53 0.09
C SER A 147 -1.01 3.71 1.61
N ASN A 148 -0.08 3.09 2.35
CA ASN A 148 -0.01 3.27 3.80
C ASN A 148 0.28 4.74 4.19
N GLU A 149 -0.02 5.12 5.45
CA GLU A 149 0.14 6.49 5.95
C GLU A 149 1.54 7.07 5.69
N GLY A 150 2.57 6.24 5.75
CA GLY A 150 3.97 6.67 5.54
C GLY A 150 4.29 7.10 4.12
N ASN A 151 3.44 6.76 3.13
CA ASN A 151 3.62 7.06 1.71
C ASN A 151 2.79 8.27 1.24
N TRP A 152 2.25 9.06 2.19
CA TRP A 152 1.52 10.28 1.91
C TRP A 152 2.15 11.48 2.60
N GLY A 153 2.04 12.63 1.94
CA GLY A 153 2.45 13.91 2.51
C GLY A 153 1.75 15.07 1.84
N THR A 154 2.01 16.28 2.30
CA THR A 154 1.45 17.49 1.68
C THR A 154 2.53 18.47 1.27
N ARG A 155 2.33 19.13 0.12
CA ARG A 155 3.11 20.30 -0.29
C ARG A 155 2.83 21.49 0.63
N GLY A 156 3.64 22.53 0.55
CA GLY A 156 3.45 23.75 1.31
C GLY A 156 2.11 24.48 1.07
N ASN A 157 1.47 24.23 -0.07
CA ASN A 157 0.12 24.73 -0.41
C ASN A 157 -1.02 23.84 0.10
N GLY A 158 -0.71 22.75 0.84
CA GLY A 158 -1.69 21.79 1.36
C GLY A 158 -2.10 20.68 0.39
N GLU A 159 -1.56 20.65 -0.82
CA GLU A 159 -1.85 19.61 -1.80
C GLU A 159 -1.35 18.25 -1.34
N LEU A 160 -2.24 17.25 -1.27
CA LEU A 160 -1.93 15.88 -0.88
C LEU A 160 -1.21 15.15 -2.00
N VAL A 161 -0.12 14.45 -1.67
CA VAL A 161 0.76 13.75 -2.61
C VAL A 161 0.99 12.32 -2.14
N LEU A 162 0.88 11.36 -3.05
CA LEU A 162 1.26 9.96 -2.86
C LEU A 162 2.64 9.70 -3.47
N PHE A 163 3.52 9.04 -2.73
CA PHE A 163 4.87 8.69 -3.16
C PHE A 163 5.20 7.22 -2.83
N ASP A 164 6.41 6.77 -3.21
CA ASP A 164 6.88 5.38 -3.07
C ASP A 164 6.12 4.38 -3.96
N TRP A 165 6.37 4.49 -5.27
CA TRP A 165 5.67 3.74 -6.33
C TRP A 165 6.34 2.40 -6.70
N GLU A 166 7.22 1.87 -5.86
CA GLU A 166 7.92 0.60 -6.13
C GLU A 166 6.97 -0.61 -6.24
N ARG A 167 5.72 -0.46 -5.79
CA ARG A 167 4.68 -1.50 -5.83
C ARG A 167 3.58 -1.23 -6.87
N PHE A 168 3.75 -0.24 -7.74
CA PHE A 168 2.78 0.06 -8.80
C PHE A 168 2.51 -1.16 -9.68
N GLY A 169 1.23 -1.49 -9.85
CA GLY A 169 0.85 -2.70 -10.58
C GLY A 169 -0.64 -2.85 -10.81
N PHE A 170 -1.07 -4.08 -11.00
CA PHE A 170 -2.48 -4.42 -11.16
C PHE A 170 -3.01 -5.16 -9.93
N GLY A 171 -4.28 -4.88 -9.60
CA GLY A 171 -4.98 -5.54 -8.51
C GLY A 171 -6.31 -4.87 -8.17
N SER A 172 -7.00 -5.43 -7.19
CA SER A 172 -8.22 -4.84 -6.65
C SER A 172 -7.94 -3.51 -5.95
N PRO A 173 -8.81 -2.51 -6.08
CA PRO A 173 -8.77 -1.27 -5.30
C PRO A 173 -8.61 -1.48 -3.80
N ALA A 174 -9.09 -2.61 -3.29
CA ALA A 174 -9.00 -2.96 -1.89
C ALA A 174 -7.55 -3.10 -1.38
N ILE A 175 -6.58 -3.39 -2.25
CA ILE A 175 -5.16 -3.47 -1.89
C ILE A 175 -4.68 -2.10 -1.40
N ASP A 176 -5.08 -1.03 -2.09
CA ASP A 176 -4.74 0.35 -1.71
C ASP A 176 -5.64 0.91 -0.59
N LEU A 177 -6.86 0.41 -0.43
CA LEU A 177 -7.78 0.89 0.59
C LEU A 177 -7.60 0.19 1.95
N ALA A 178 -7.12 -1.06 1.97
CA ALA A 178 -6.93 -1.80 3.20
C ALA A 178 -5.93 -1.16 4.19
N PRO A 179 -4.81 -0.54 3.76
CA PRO A 179 -3.95 0.22 4.67
C PRO A 179 -4.65 1.39 5.38
N LEU A 180 -5.71 1.94 4.78
CA LEU A 180 -6.52 3.02 5.37
C LEU A 180 -7.52 2.52 6.42
N VAL A 181 -7.66 1.22 6.64
CA VAL A 181 -8.41 0.64 7.77
C VAL A 181 -7.46 0.52 8.96
N ARG A 182 -7.78 1.19 10.08
CA ARG A 182 -6.94 1.16 11.28
C ARG A 182 -6.85 -0.25 11.90
N GLY A 183 -5.66 -0.72 12.16
CA GLY A 183 -5.43 -2.06 12.70
C GLY A 183 -6.03 -3.14 11.79
N LEU A 184 -6.80 -4.06 12.34
CA LEU A 184 -7.53 -5.07 11.57
C LEU A 184 -8.92 -4.58 11.12
N GLY A 185 -9.45 -3.55 11.78
CA GLY A 185 -10.75 -2.96 11.48
C GLY A 185 -11.94 -3.73 12.05
N THR A 186 -13.04 -3.01 12.24
CA THR A 186 -14.38 -3.54 12.51
C THR A 186 -15.24 -3.46 11.26
N SER A 187 -16.41 -4.11 11.23
CA SER A 187 -17.37 -3.98 10.11
C SER A 187 -17.65 -2.52 9.78
N ARG A 188 -17.81 -1.67 10.81
CA ARG A 188 -18.06 -0.23 10.64
C ARG A 188 -16.87 0.52 10.00
N ASP A 189 -15.63 0.11 10.31
CA ASP A 189 -14.45 0.71 9.70
C ASP A 189 -14.41 0.39 8.21
N TYR A 190 -14.71 -0.86 7.82
CA TYR A 190 -14.82 -1.25 6.42
C TYR A 190 -15.94 -0.53 5.69
N GLU A 191 -17.13 -0.46 6.28
CA GLU A 191 -18.27 0.29 5.75
C GLU A 191 -17.89 1.75 5.50
N SER A 192 -17.23 2.40 6.45
CA SER A 192 -16.78 3.79 6.32
C SER A 192 -15.81 4.01 5.16
N ILE A 193 -14.87 3.09 4.93
CA ILE A 193 -13.96 3.14 3.77
C ILE A 193 -14.75 2.97 2.46
N VAL A 194 -15.65 1.98 2.42
CA VAL A 194 -16.49 1.73 1.26
C VAL A 194 -17.33 2.95 0.90
N GLU A 195 -18.06 3.52 1.88
CA GLU A 195 -18.91 4.71 1.69
C GLU A 195 -18.15 5.91 1.13
N LYS A 196 -16.92 6.14 1.60
CA LYS A 196 -16.08 7.24 1.12
C LYS A 196 -15.59 6.98 -0.31
N TYR A 197 -15.18 5.76 -0.61
CA TYR A 197 -14.56 5.43 -1.89
C TYR A 197 -15.58 5.31 -3.05
N VAL A 198 -16.77 4.71 -2.81
CA VAL A 198 -17.75 4.50 -3.88
C VAL A 198 -18.35 5.79 -4.44
N GLN A 199 -18.12 6.94 -3.78
CA GLN A 199 -18.48 8.25 -4.32
C GLN A 199 -17.65 8.59 -5.58
N TYR A 200 -16.48 7.98 -5.76
CA TYR A 200 -15.53 8.28 -6.83
C TYR A 200 -15.32 7.12 -7.81
N SER A 201 -15.72 5.89 -7.44
CA SER A 201 -15.56 4.71 -8.29
C SER A 201 -16.70 3.72 -8.14
N SER A 202 -17.18 3.20 -9.27
CA SER A 202 -18.24 2.19 -9.36
C SER A 202 -17.72 0.83 -9.90
N LYS A 203 -16.40 0.61 -9.92
CA LYS A 203 -15.81 -0.64 -10.48
C LYS A 203 -16.18 -1.89 -9.71
N LEU A 204 -16.49 -1.76 -8.43
CA LEU A 204 -16.97 -2.83 -7.56
C LEU A 204 -18.24 -2.37 -6.85
N SER A 205 -19.20 -3.30 -6.63
CA SER A 205 -20.29 -3.06 -5.70
C SER A 205 -19.78 -2.87 -4.28
N GLN A 206 -20.57 -2.23 -3.42
CA GLN A 206 -20.19 -2.01 -2.01
C GLN A 206 -19.87 -3.32 -1.29
N ASP A 207 -20.72 -4.33 -1.43
CA ASP A 207 -20.53 -5.65 -0.81
C ASP A 207 -19.23 -6.32 -1.31
N LYS A 208 -18.99 -6.26 -2.62
CA LYS A 208 -17.79 -6.85 -3.21
C LYS A 208 -16.52 -6.11 -2.77
N LEU A 209 -16.58 -4.77 -2.67
CA LEU A 209 -15.45 -3.98 -2.18
C LEU A 209 -15.16 -4.27 -0.70
N GLN A 210 -16.21 -4.37 0.13
CA GLN A 210 -16.05 -4.71 1.55
C GLN A 210 -15.44 -6.11 1.73
N ARG A 211 -15.93 -7.10 0.97
CA ARG A 211 -15.32 -8.44 0.93
C ARG A 211 -13.84 -8.37 0.52
N HIS A 212 -13.51 -7.66 -0.55
CA HIS A 212 -12.14 -7.50 -1.02
C HIS A 212 -11.25 -6.79 0.02
N LEU A 213 -11.79 -5.82 0.77
CA LEU A 213 -11.06 -5.15 1.86
C LEU A 213 -10.65 -6.13 2.96
N ILE A 214 -11.54 -7.04 3.34
CA ILE A 214 -11.25 -8.07 4.34
C ILE A 214 -10.19 -9.05 3.79
N LEU A 215 -10.34 -9.52 2.55
CA LEU A 215 -9.34 -10.38 1.89
C LEU A 215 -7.96 -9.69 1.87
N ALA A 216 -7.91 -8.42 1.46
CA ALA A 216 -6.68 -7.64 1.43
C ALA A 216 -6.08 -7.44 2.84
N LYS A 217 -6.91 -7.29 3.86
CA LYS A 217 -6.43 -7.16 5.24
C LYS A 217 -5.81 -8.47 5.76
N VAL A 218 -6.39 -9.63 5.45
CA VAL A 218 -5.78 -10.93 5.78
C VAL A 218 -4.46 -11.11 5.04
N TRP A 219 -4.42 -10.75 3.74
CA TRP A 219 -3.17 -10.75 2.97
C TRP A 219 -2.11 -9.84 3.61
N LEU A 220 -2.47 -8.63 4.04
CA LEU A 220 -1.54 -7.71 4.71
C LEU A 220 -0.95 -8.29 6.00
N VAL A 221 -1.71 -9.06 6.78
CA VAL A 221 -1.17 -9.76 7.97
C VAL A 221 -0.04 -10.71 7.56
N VAL A 222 -0.24 -11.48 6.49
CA VAL A 222 0.77 -12.42 5.95
C VAL A 222 1.95 -11.65 5.36
N GLU A 223 1.69 -10.66 4.52
CA GLU A 223 2.70 -9.86 3.83
C GLU A 223 3.62 -9.12 4.81
N VAL A 224 3.04 -8.39 5.77
CA VAL A 224 3.79 -7.66 6.80
C VAL A 224 4.61 -8.62 7.66
N THR A 225 4.06 -9.77 8.04
CA THR A 225 4.79 -10.79 8.81
C THR A 225 6.03 -11.26 8.05
N ASN A 226 5.90 -11.54 6.76
CA ASN A 226 7.00 -11.99 5.92
C ASN A 226 8.05 -10.89 5.69
N ILE A 227 7.62 -9.64 5.42
CA ILE A 227 8.53 -8.51 5.27
C ILE A 227 9.34 -8.29 6.54
N LEU A 228 8.70 -8.26 7.71
CA LEU A 228 9.38 -8.06 8.99
C LEU A 228 10.34 -9.21 9.31
N THR A 229 9.98 -10.45 8.95
CA THR A 229 10.83 -11.64 9.12
C THR A 229 12.07 -11.55 8.24
N LEU A 230 11.89 -11.27 6.95
CA LEU A 230 12.97 -11.22 5.97
C LEU A 230 13.96 -10.08 6.25
N ARG A 231 13.46 -8.93 6.68
CA ARG A 231 14.28 -7.74 6.98
C ARG A 231 14.89 -7.75 8.38
N GLY A 232 14.59 -8.73 9.24
CA GLY A 232 15.15 -8.85 10.59
C GLY A 232 14.89 -7.60 11.46
N LYS A 233 13.74 -6.92 11.27
CA LYS A 233 13.44 -5.68 11.98
C LYS A 233 13.24 -5.92 13.49
N SER A 234 13.81 -5.06 14.32
CA SER A 234 13.69 -5.12 15.78
C SER A 234 12.23 -5.00 16.27
N SER A 235 11.37 -4.32 15.51
CA SER A 235 9.94 -4.19 15.79
C SER A 235 9.11 -5.43 15.47
N ALA A 236 9.68 -6.43 14.79
CA ALA A 236 8.93 -7.61 14.32
C ALA A 236 8.18 -8.33 15.46
N SER A 237 8.84 -8.51 16.62
CA SER A 237 8.21 -9.19 17.77
C SER A 237 6.96 -8.47 18.29
N MET A 238 6.96 -7.14 18.27
CA MET A 238 5.79 -6.34 18.67
C MET A 238 4.61 -6.59 17.74
N TYR A 239 4.82 -6.56 16.43
CA TYR A 239 3.78 -6.85 15.43
C TYR A 239 3.28 -8.29 15.52
N PHE A 240 4.19 -9.28 15.69
CA PHE A 240 3.80 -10.69 15.79
C PHE A 240 2.95 -10.97 17.04
N ASN A 241 3.31 -10.37 18.19
CA ASN A 241 2.50 -10.47 19.40
C ASN A 241 1.12 -9.85 19.19
N TRP A 242 1.07 -8.65 18.60
CA TRP A 242 -0.18 -7.99 18.34
C TRP A 242 -1.08 -8.79 17.36
N PHE A 243 -0.52 -9.36 16.29
CA PHE A 243 -1.28 -10.23 15.38
C PHE A 243 -1.78 -11.49 16.09
N ARG A 244 -0.93 -12.10 16.92
CA ARG A 244 -1.30 -13.31 17.70
C ARG A 244 -2.48 -13.07 18.62
N GLU A 245 -2.54 -11.91 19.24
CA GLU A 245 -3.61 -11.53 20.17
C GLU A 245 -4.91 -11.14 19.44
N ASN A 246 -4.83 -10.49 18.27
CA ASN A 246 -5.97 -9.83 17.67
C ASN A 246 -6.55 -10.57 16.45
N VAL A 247 -5.73 -11.26 15.64
CA VAL A 247 -6.20 -11.91 14.41
C VAL A 247 -7.26 -12.99 14.67
N PRO A 248 -7.18 -13.85 15.69
CA PRO A 248 -8.18 -14.91 15.89
C PRO A 248 -9.60 -14.39 16.09
N SER A 249 -9.77 -13.43 17.01
CA SER A 249 -11.08 -12.85 17.30
C SER A 249 -11.62 -11.99 16.15
N TRP A 250 -10.71 -11.27 15.47
CA TRP A 250 -11.08 -10.48 14.30
C TRP A 250 -11.57 -11.34 13.14
N LEU A 251 -10.88 -12.44 12.78
CA LEU A 251 -11.32 -13.33 11.70
C LEU A 251 -12.73 -13.87 11.95
N ILE A 252 -13.02 -14.31 13.18
CA ILE A 252 -14.36 -14.75 13.56
C ILE A 252 -15.40 -13.63 13.32
N SER A 253 -15.04 -12.39 13.63
CA SER A 253 -15.97 -11.24 13.48
C SER A 253 -16.30 -10.89 12.03
N VAL A 254 -15.39 -11.19 11.08
CA VAL A 254 -15.54 -10.84 9.66
C VAL A 254 -15.89 -12.04 8.76
N GLU A 255 -15.90 -13.25 9.30
CA GLU A 255 -16.14 -14.50 8.55
C GLU A 255 -17.41 -14.48 7.71
N LYS A 256 -18.48 -13.85 8.22
CA LYS A 256 -19.77 -13.78 7.52
C LYS A 256 -19.74 -12.92 6.26
N THR A 257 -18.71 -12.11 6.08
CA THR A 257 -18.52 -11.26 4.90
C THR A 257 -17.63 -11.93 3.86
N LEU A 258 -16.87 -12.93 4.25
CA LEU A 258 -16.03 -13.75 3.37
C LEU A 258 -16.84 -14.84 2.68
#